data_2554c59427e96f1cd42dd4eb2734d507
#
_entry.id   2554c59427e96f1cd42dd4eb2734d507
#
_cell.length_a   1.000
_cell.length_b   1.000
_cell.length_c   1.000
_cell.angle_alpha   90.00
_cell.angle_beta   90.00
_cell.angle_gamma   90.00
#
_symmetry.space_group_name_H-M   'P 1'
#
loop_
_entity.id
_entity.type
_entity.pdbx_description
1 polymer ?
#
loop_
_entity_poly.entity_id
_entity_poly.type
_entity_poly.pdbx_seq_one_letter_code
_entity_poly.pdbx_strand_id
1 'polypeptide(L)' 'MDKMYNYKGHTITKEDFGFTVFWEGEEILFATDKEAENFIDENVK' A
#
# COMPACT_ATOMS: atom_id res chain seq x y z
N MET A 1 14.68 -2.68 -9.74
CA MET A 1 13.43 -3.18 -10.29
C MET A 1 12.28 -2.71 -9.45
N ASP A 2 11.33 -2.06 -10.05
CA ASP A 2 10.21 -1.50 -9.31
C ASP A 2 9.26 -2.58 -8.85
N LYS A 3 8.90 -2.52 -7.59
CA LYS A 3 7.99 -3.48 -7.01
C LYS A 3 6.79 -2.72 -6.46
N MET A 4 6.10 -2.04 -7.36
CA MET A 4 4.93 -1.27 -6.96
C MET A 4 3.80 -1.55 -7.93
N TYR A 5 2.57 -1.43 -7.42
CA TYR A 5 1.41 -1.59 -8.26
C TYR A 5 0.29 -0.69 -7.75
N ASN A 6 -0.65 -0.43 -8.63
CA ASN A 6 -1.77 0.44 -8.30
C ASN A 6 -2.96 -0.39 -7.83
N TYR A 7 -3.56 0.02 -6.73
CA TYR A 7 -4.73 -0.64 -6.19
C TYR A 7 -5.78 0.42 -5.89
N LYS A 8 -6.84 0.43 -6.67
CA LYS A 8 -7.95 1.39 -6.51
C LYS A 8 -7.45 2.83 -6.51
N GLY A 9 -6.48 3.11 -7.38
CA GLY A 9 -5.95 4.45 -7.51
C GLY A 9 -4.86 4.80 -6.53
N HIS A 10 -4.44 3.84 -5.71
CA HIS A 10 -3.38 4.07 -4.73
C HIS A 10 -2.22 3.15 -4.99
N THR A 11 -1.01 3.64 -4.79
CA THR A 11 0.18 2.87 -5.09
C THR A 11 0.64 2.10 -3.86
N ILE A 12 0.84 0.80 -4.04
CA ILE A 12 1.40 -0.06 -3.02
C ILE A 12 2.81 -0.43 -3.47
N THR A 13 3.80 -0.19 -2.62
CA THR A 13 5.19 -0.44 -2.94
C THR A 13 5.71 -1.59 -2.10
N LYS A 14 6.34 -2.57 -2.76
CA LYS A 14 6.95 -3.68 -2.04
C LYS A 14 8.34 -3.29 -1.60
N GLU A 15 8.60 -3.46 -0.31
CA GLU A 15 9.90 -3.19 0.27
C GLU A 15 10.48 -4.47 0.86
N ASP A 16 11.76 -4.43 1.24
CA ASP A 16 12.38 -5.60 1.86
C ASP A 16 11.68 -5.99 3.15
N PHE A 17 11.15 -5.00 3.84
CA PHE A 17 10.55 -5.23 5.16
C PHE A 17 9.03 -5.26 5.13
N GLY A 18 8.42 -5.20 3.95
CA GLY A 18 6.96 -5.27 3.87
C GLY A 18 6.45 -4.46 2.71
N PHE A 19 5.27 -3.87 2.90
CA PHE A 19 4.61 -3.11 1.85
C PHE A 19 4.25 -1.74 2.40
N THR A 20 4.42 -0.71 1.59
CA THR A 20 4.08 0.64 2.00
C THR A 20 3.02 1.20 1.09
N VAL A 21 2.15 2.03 1.67
CA VAL A 21 1.11 2.74 0.94
C VAL A 21 1.29 4.22 1.22
N PHE A 22 1.30 5.03 0.19
CA PHE A 22 1.37 6.46 0.35
C PHE A 22 -0.05 6.98 0.49
N TRP A 23 -0.39 7.51 1.66
CA TRP A 23 -1.76 7.87 1.97
C TRP A 23 -1.78 9.24 2.63
N GLU A 24 -2.46 10.18 1.99
CA GLU A 24 -2.64 11.53 2.52
C GLU A 24 -1.32 12.15 2.97
N GLY A 25 -0.29 12.01 2.14
CA GLY A 25 1.00 12.60 2.44
C GLY A 25 1.87 11.81 3.39
N GLU A 26 1.43 10.62 3.78
CA GLU A 26 2.18 9.78 4.71
C GLU A 26 2.42 8.42 4.12
N GLU A 27 3.53 7.81 4.51
CA GLU A 27 3.84 6.45 4.12
C GLU A 27 3.47 5.52 5.26
N ILE A 28 2.64 4.52 4.96
CA ILE A 28 2.18 3.59 5.98
C ILE A 28 2.72 2.20 5.63
N LEU A 29 3.32 1.55 6.62
CA LEU A 29 3.96 0.24 6.43
C LEU A 29 3.02 -0.88 6.85
N PHE A 30 2.93 -1.90 6.01
CA PHE A 30 2.16 -3.10 6.29
C PHE A 30 3.06 -4.30 6.11
N ALA A 31 2.76 -5.38 6.85
CA ALA A 31 3.57 -6.59 6.77
C ALA A 31 3.31 -7.35 5.47
N THR A 32 2.08 -7.30 4.96
CA THR A 32 1.72 -8.05 3.76
C THR A 32 0.94 -7.16 2.81
N ASP A 33 0.91 -7.58 1.54
CA ASP A 33 0.15 -6.84 0.53
C ASP A 33 -1.34 -6.88 0.84
N LYS A 34 -1.81 -7.99 1.40
CA LYS A 34 -3.22 -8.10 1.73
C LYS A 34 -3.62 -7.08 2.78
N GLU A 35 -2.76 -6.85 3.75
CA GLU A 35 -3.05 -5.84 4.77
C GLU A 35 -3.10 -4.46 4.16
N ALA A 36 -2.18 -4.17 3.23
CA ALA A 36 -2.20 -2.87 2.56
C ALA A 36 -3.47 -2.70 1.76
N GLU A 37 -3.89 -3.74 1.04
CA GLU A 37 -5.11 -3.67 0.25
C GLU A 37 -6.34 -3.52 1.13
N ASN A 38 -6.37 -4.22 2.26
CA ASN A 38 -7.50 -4.07 3.19
C ASN A 38 -7.60 -2.65 3.72
N PHE A 39 -6.46 -2.05 4.02
CA PHE A 39 -6.47 -0.66 4.49
C PHE A 39 -7.09 0.25 3.43
N ILE A 40 -6.69 0.06 2.18
CA ILE A 40 -7.24 0.89 1.10
C ILE A 40 -8.74 0.63 0.96
N ASP A 41 -9.14 -0.65 0.98
CA ASP A 41 -10.55 -0.99 0.86
C ASP A 41 -11.40 -0.30 1.91
N GLU A 42 -10.90 -0.21 3.13
CA GLU A 42 -11.68 0.36 4.22
C GLU A 42 -11.72 1.88 4.16
N ASN A 43 -10.76 2.49 3.50
CA ASN A 43 -10.67 3.95 3.45
C ASN A 43 -11.17 4.54 2.15
N VAL A 44 -11.32 3.73 1.11
CA VAL A 44 -11.89 4.18 -0.16
C VAL A 44 -13.36 3.79 -0.17
N LYS A 45 -14.21 4.77 -0.18
CA LYS A 45 -15.66 4.51 -0.14
C LYS A 45 -16.30 4.75 -1.49
#